data_01d8c2a451db181b7e29c6c6f25b3f4e
#
_entry.id   01d8c2a451db181b7e29c6c6f25b3f4e
#
_cell.length_a   1.000
_cell.length_b   1.000
_cell.length_c   1.000
_cell.angle_alpha   90.00
_cell.angle_beta   90.00
_cell.angle_gamma   90.00
#
_symmetry.space_group_name_H-M   'P 1'
#
loop_
_entity.id
_entity.type
_entity.pdbx_description
1 polymer ?
#
loop_
_entity_poly.entity_id
_entity_poly.type
_entity_poly.pdbx_seq_one_letter_code
_entity_poly.pdbx_strand_id
1 'polypeptide(L)'
;MKGEEVSIYPNLITEWPSIPDFPLPPDVAGLPTMIAEPWVQLEEPRPGHATEGSIFDADGNLLLCERERPWSQIVKVTPEGKKSVVWRHENSCMVGLAVHKNGDIFAADLEAGRIFIISPEGECKREILQPHFFHHIHPNDLDFDKDGNLYISDFVGDFGDDSGAIWRADAESDYTRFHKILGNLYRPNGVGLSPAGDVLWTSESGKNTVIQIKLDPQGFKKPFWACTSVVYQGASYEKYDSLRVDSAGNVYQAVQFGGRCLILNK
;
A
#
# COMPACT_ATOMS: atom_id res chain seq x y z
N MET A 1 19.37 -16.21 -31.01
CA MET A 1 19.06 -14.82 -30.69
C MET A 1 18.46 -14.87 -29.29
N LYS A 2 19.18 -14.39 -28.28
CA LYS A 2 18.62 -14.23 -26.91
C LYS A 2 17.70 -13.05 -26.97
N GLY A 3 16.42 -13.25 -26.64
CA GLY A 3 15.46 -12.16 -26.52
C GLY A 3 15.90 -11.21 -25.40
N GLU A 4 16.05 -9.95 -25.71
CA GLU A 4 16.20 -8.90 -24.71
C GLU A 4 14.89 -8.84 -23.93
N GLU A 5 14.95 -9.14 -22.63
CA GLU A 5 13.86 -8.87 -21.70
C GLU A 5 13.63 -7.36 -21.69
N VAL A 6 12.53 -6.93 -22.25
CA VAL A 6 12.08 -5.54 -22.13
C VAL A 6 11.58 -5.36 -20.70
N SER A 7 12.40 -4.78 -19.84
CA SER A 7 11.95 -4.33 -18.52
C SER A 7 10.84 -3.30 -18.71
N ILE A 8 9.67 -3.55 -18.15
CA ILE A 8 8.57 -2.59 -18.11
C ILE A 8 8.90 -1.35 -17.22
N TYR A 9 10.02 -1.40 -16.51
CA TYR A 9 10.63 -0.25 -15.83
C TYR A 9 12.03 -0.02 -16.42
N PRO A 10 12.15 0.63 -17.59
CA PRO A 10 13.42 0.77 -18.30
C PRO A 10 14.49 1.58 -17.59
N ASN A 11 14.20 2.19 -16.47
CA ASN A 11 15.15 2.94 -15.64
C ASN A 11 14.76 2.82 -14.17
N LEU A 12 14.93 1.66 -13.56
CA LEU A 12 15.22 1.66 -12.13
C LEU A 12 16.53 2.44 -12.00
N ILE A 13 16.44 3.62 -11.44
CA ILE A 13 17.58 4.49 -11.16
C ILE A 13 18.48 3.68 -10.23
N THR A 14 19.55 3.14 -10.77
CA THR A 14 20.54 2.32 -10.04
C THR A 14 21.43 3.19 -9.14
N GLU A 15 21.37 4.49 -9.35
CA GLU A 15 21.91 5.50 -8.46
C GLU A 15 20.73 6.44 -8.15
N TRP A 16 20.25 6.41 -6.91
CA TRP A 16 19.43 7.51 -6.43
C TRP A 16 20.32 8.74 -6.54
N PRO A 17 20.06 9.66 -7.47
CA PRO A 17 20.73 10.92 -7.40
C PRO A 17 20.51 11.43 -5.96
N SER A 18 21.54 11.91 -5.31
CA SER A 18 21.39 12.74 -4.13
C SER A 18 20.15 13.58 -4.36
N ILE A 19 19.12 13.40 -3.52
CA ILE A 19 17.76 13.95 -3.71
C ILE A 19 17.88 15.21 -4.54
N PRO A 20 17.42 15.20 -5.81
CA PRO A 20 17.62 16.38 -6.63
C PRO A 20 17.04 17.52 -5.82
N ASP A 21 17.65 18.69 -5.86
CA ASP A 21 17.12 19.92 -5.30
C ASP A 21 15.82 20.31 -6.02
N PHE A 22 14.82 19.40 -5.95
CA PHE A 22 13.46 19.75 -6.32
C PHE A 22 12.98 20.71 -5.26
N PRO A 23 12.68 21.95 -5.63
CA PRO A 23 12.16 22.89 -4.67
C PRO A 23 10.91 22.25 -4.03
N LEU A 24 10.85 22.28 -2.71
CA LEU A 24 9.61 21.86 -2.02
C LEU A 24 8.45 22.67 -2.61
N PRO A 25 7.31 22.03 -2.89
CA PRO A 25 6.12 22.76 -3.28
C PRO A 25 5.85 23.91 -2.30
N PRO A 26 5.42 25.09 -2.73
CA PRO A 26 5.27 26.26 -1.87
C PRO A 26 4.37 26.04 -0.64
N ASP A 27 3.37 25.16 -0.77
CA ASP A 27 2.44 24.78 0.28
C ASP A 27 3.08 23.90 1.38
N VAL A 28 4.17 23.19 1.08
CA VAL A 28 4.89 22.37 2.07
C VAL A 28 6.20 23.01 2.54
N ALA A 29 6.74 23.98 1.83
CA ALA A 29 8.02 24.61 2.16
C ALA A 29 8.03 25.32 3.53
N GLY A 30 6.86 25.72 4.04
CA GLY A 30 6.70 26.37 5.33
C GLY A 30 6.24 25.46 6.47
N LEU A 31 6.07 24.17 6.22
CA LEU A 31 5.61 23.22 7.23
C LEU A 31 6.74 22.79 8.18
N PRO A 32 6.41 22.44 9.45
CA PRO A 32 7.38 21.80 10.33
C PRO A 32 7.96 20.54 9.69
N THR A 33 9.27 20.43 9.70
CA THR A 33 9.98 19.31 9.09
C THR A 33 10.73 18.51 10.16
N MET A 34 10.59 17.20 10.13
CA MET A 34 11.41 16.25 10.88
C MET A 34 12.31 15.51 9.90
N ILE A 35 13.56 15.33 10.27
CA ILE A 35 14.51 14.53 9.51
C ILE A 35 14.45 13.10 10.06
N ALA A 36 14.17 12.15 9.18
CA ALA A 36 14.21 10.74 9.54
C ALA A 36 15.66 10.27 9.76
N GLU A 37 15.89 9.53 10.83
CA GLU A 37 17.17 8.90 11.09
C GLU A 37 17.14 7.42 10.72
N PRO A 38 18.24 6.86 10.17
CA PRO A 38 18.32 5.43 9.92
C PRO A 38 18.14 4.63 11.21
N TRP A 39 17.25 3.65 11.19
CA TRP A 39 17.03 2.75 12.33
C TRP A 39 17.69 1.39 12.13
N VAL A 40 17.40 0.72 11.00
CA VAL A 40 17.92 -0.62 10.69
C VAL A 40 18.31 -0.69 9.22
N GLN A 41 19.52 -1.18 8.94
CA GLN A 41 19.93 -1.58 7.60
C GLN A 41 19.47 -3.02 7.36
N LEU A 42 18.53 -3.23 6.45
CA LEU A 42 17.99 -4.56 6.14
C LEU A 42 18.95 -5.37 5.27
N GLU A 43 19.34 -4.80 4.16
CA GLU A 43 20.25 -5.38 3.16
C GLU A 43 21.10 -4.28 2.54
N GLU A 44 22.24 -4.65 1.95
CA GLU A 44 22.98 -3.71 1.12
C GLU A 44 22.18 -3.34 -0.12
N PRO A 45 22.10 -2.05 -0.45
CA PRO A 45 21.38 -1.59 -1.64
C PRO A 45 21.93 -2.28 -2.90
N ARG A 46 21.04 -2.86 -3.70
CA ARG A 46 21.39 -3.48 -4.98
C ARG A 46 20.26 -3.30 -6.00
N PRO A 47 20.57 -3.30 -7.30
CA PRO A 47 19.56 -3.17 -8.35
C PRO A 47 18.48 -4.24 -8.22
N GLY A 48 17.22 -3.83 -8.37
CA GLY A 48 16.07 -4.75 -8.32
C GLY A 48 15.58 -5.13 -6.93
N HIS A 49 16.35 -4.83 -5.88
CA HIS A 49 15.91 -5.02 -4.50
C HIS A 49 15.08 -3.81 -4.02
N ALA A 50 13.93 -4.08 -3.43
CA ALA A 50 13.06 -3.05 -2.87
C ALA A 50 12.35 -3.54 -1.61
N THR A 51 11.96 -2.59 -0.76
CA THR A 51 11.12 -2.81 0.43
C THR A 51 9.82 -2.05 0.29
N GLU A 52 8.71 -2.68 0.70
CA GLU A 52 7.36 -2.19 0.50
C GLU A 52 6.44 -2.59 1.66
N GLY A 53 5.23 -2.03 1.73
CA GLY A 53 4.11 -2.52 2.53
C GLY A 53 4.38 -2.62 4.03
N SER A 54 5.09 -1.65 4.61
CA SER A 54 5.43 -1.68 6.04
C SER A 54 4.20 -1.54 6.95
N ILE A 55 4.14 -2.38 7.99
CA ILE A 55 3.09 -2.35 9.02
C ILE A 55 3.65 -2.90 10.35
N PHE A 56 3.09 -2.48 11.48
CA PHE A 56 3.42 -3.05 12.78
C PHE A 56 2.46 -4.17 13.16
N ASP A 57 2.99 -5.24 13.76
CA ASP A 57 2.17 -6.25 14.44
C ASP A 57 1.78 -5.80 15.87
N ALA A 58 0.96 -6.62 16.54
CA ALA A 58 0.48 -6.30 17.89
C ALA A 58 1.61 -6.26 18.95
N ASP A 59 2.73 -6.89 18.69
CA ASP A 59 3.91 -6.94 19.57
C ASP A 59 4.88 -5.77 19.30
N GLY A 60 4.56 -4.90 18.33
CA GLY A 60 5.38 -3.76 17.94
C GLY A 60 6.54 -4.12 17.01
N ASN A 61 6.54 -5.32 16.42
CA ASN A 61 7.52 -5.64 15.38
C ASN A 61 7.09 -5.00 14.05
N LEU A 62 8.06 -4.48 13.29
CA LEU A 62 7.83 -4.03 11.93
C LEU A 62 7.80 -5.24 10.99
N LEU A 63 6.71 -5.40 10.26
CA LEU A 63 6.60 -6.31 9.12
C LEU A 63 6.73 -5.50 7.84
N LEU A 64 7.42 -6.04 6.84
CA LEU A 64 7.54 -5.42 5.54
C LEU A 64 7.75 -6.48 4.44
N CYS A 65 7.37 -6.14 3.22
CA CYS A 65 7.73 -6.90 2.03
C CYS A 65 9.13 -6.53 1.59
N GLU A 66 9.96 -7.52 1.36
CA GLU A 66 11.26 -7.40 0.72
C GLU A 66 11.19 -8.17 -0.60
N ARG A 67 11.55 -7.53 -1.70
CA ARG A 67 11.41 -8.15 -3.02
C ARG A 67 12.63 -7.97 -3.89
N GLU A 68 12.93 -9.01 -4.64
CA GLU A 68 13.92 -9.04 -5.70
C GLU A 68 13.46 -10.09 -6.72
N ARG A 69 13.13 -9.66 -7.93
CA ARG A 69 12.58 -10.60 -8.92
C ARG A 69 13.46 -11.82 -9.13
N PRO A 70 12.86 -13.03 -9.21
CA PRO A 70 11.42 -13.32 -9.26
C PRO A 70 10.74 -13.55 -7.90
N TRP A 71 11.40 -13.33 -6.76
CA TRP A 71 10.89 -13.63 -5.44
C TRP A 71 10.53 -12.39 -4.63
N SER A 72 9.68 -12.62 -3.65
CA SER A 72 9.47 -11.70 -2.55
C SER A 72 9.27 -12.44 -1.23
N GLN A 73 9.51 -11.76 -0.11
CA GLN A 73 9.42 -12.32 1.23
C GLN A 73 8.86 -11.29 2.22
N ILE A 74 8.26 -11.82 3.28
CA ILE A 74 7.84 -11.03 4.44
C ILE A 74 8.95 -11.08 5.47
N VAL A 75 9.43 -9.92 5.87
CA VAL A 75 10.46 -9.75 6.88
C VAL A 75 9.85 -9.17 8.13
N LYS A 76 10.28 -9.67 9.29
CA LYS A 76 9.98 -9.12 10.60
C LYS A 76 11.23 -8.50 11.21
N VAL A 77 11.10 -7.29 11.73
CA VAL A 77 12.16 -6.56 12.46
C VAL A 77 11.63 -6.24 13.85
N THR A 78 12.31 -6.73 14.90
CA THR A 78 11.91 -6.45 16.29
C THR A 78 12.24 -5.00 16.66
N PRO A 79 11.69 -4.45 17.77
CA PRO A 79 12.04 -3.13 18.26
C PRO A 79 13.54 -2.93 18.49
N GLU A 80 14.29 -4.01 18.78
CA GLU A 80 15.75 -4.00 18.96
C GLU A 80 16.50 -4.08 17.61
N GLY A 81 15.79 -4.09 16.47
CA GLY A 81 16.38 -4.13 15.14
C GLY A 81 16.79 -5.53 14.65
N LYS A 82 16.33 -6.60 15.29
CA LYS A 82 16.65 -7.97 14.85
C LYS A 82 15.74 -8.39 13.69
N LYS A 83 16.36 -8.66 12.53
CA LYS A 83 15.68 -9.15 11.31
C LYS A 83 15.47 -10.65 11.34
N SER A 84 14.32 -11.10 10.84
CA SER A 84 14.03 -12.49 10.50
C SER A 84 13.06 -12.57 9.31
N VAL A 85 13.16 -13.64 8.51
CA VAL A 85 12.20 -13.92 7.44
C VAL A 85 11.03 -14.69 8.03
N VAL A 86 9.81 -14.21 7.78
CA VAL A 86 8.57 -14.88 8.17
C VAL A 86 8.16 -15.88 7.10
N TRP A 87 8.12 -15.44 5.85
CA TRP A 87 7.70 -16.27 4.73
C TRP A 87 8.28 -15.74 3.41
N ARG A 88 8.51 -16.65 2.45
CA ARG A 88 9.03 -16.33 1.12
C ARG A 88 8.28 -17.10 0.04
N HIS A 89 8.08 -16.45 -1.10
CA HIS A 89 7.53 -17.06 -2.31
C HIS A 89 8.36 -16.69 -3.53
N GLU A 90 8.67 -17.70 -4.37
CA GLU A 90 9.64 -17.55 -5.49
C GLU A 90 9.06 -16.83 -6.71
N ASN A 91 7.76 -16.88 -6.94
CA ASN A 91 7.13 -16.21 -8.08
C ASN A 91 6.05 -15.26 -7.57
N SER A 92 6.49 -14.14 -6.98
CA SER A 92 5.60 -13.14 -6.40
C SER A 92 6.22 -11.74 -6.41
N CYS A 93 5.33 -10.76 -6.32
CA CYS A 93 5.67 -9.35 -6.16
C CYS A 93 4.81 -8.78 -5.03
N MET A 94 5.14 -9.16 -3.79
CA MET A 94 4.42 -8.66 -2.61
C MET A 94 4.79 -7.19 -2.36
N VAL A 95 3.76 -6.34 -2.24
CA VAL A 95 3.93 -4.88 -2.12
C VAL A 95 3.12 -4.26 -0.97
N GLY A 96 2.13 -4.96 -0.42
CA GLY A 96 1.29 -4.45 0.66
C GLY A 96 1.02 -5.53 1.71
N LEU A 97 0.94 -5.11 2.98
CA LEU A 97 0.63 -5.97 4.10
C LEU A 97 -0.48 -5.40 4.95
N ALA A 98 -1.33 -6.31 5.47
CA ALA A 98 -2.23 -6.01 6.59
C ALA A 98 -2.16 -7.15 7.61
N VAL A 99 -2.26 -6.81 8.90
CA VAL A 99 -2.29 -7.80 9.98
C VAL A 99 -3.71 -7.89 10.51
N HIS A 100 -4.31 -9.07 10.37
CA HIS A 100 -5.63 -9.34 10.90
C HIS A 100 -5.58 -9.49 12.43
N LYS A 101 -6.70 -9.23 13.13
CA LYS A 101 -6.80 -9.29 14.61
C LYS A 101 -6.42 -10.63 15.23
N ASN A 102 -6.39 -11.72 14.45
CA ASN A 102 -5.93 -13.04 14.91
C ASN A 102 -4.42 -13.27 14.69
N GLY A 103 -3.70 -12.25 14.21
CA GLY A 103 -2.27 -12.31 13.91
C GLY A 103 -1.91 -12.75 12.49
N ASP A 104 -2.87 -13.22 11.70
CA ASP A 104 -2.60 -13.60 10.30
C ASP A 104 -2.17 -12.37 9.48
N ILE A 105 -1.18 -12.58 8.63
CA ILE A 105 -0.63 -11.56 7.73
C ILE A 105 -1.24 -11.77 6.35
N PHE A 106 -1.88 -10.72 5.82
CA PHE A 106 -2.38 -10.70 4.46
C PHE A 106 -1.38 -9.93 3.61
N ALA A 107 -0.89 -10.57 2.53
CA ALA A 107 0.13 -10.01 1.67
C ALA A 107 -0.40 -9.87 0.23
N ALA A 108 -0.44 -8.64 -0.28
CA ALA A 108 -0.87 -8.31 -1.63
C ALA A 108 0.24 -8.65 -2.64
N ASP A 109 -0.02 -9.60 -3.54
CA ASP A 109 0.84 -9.92 -4.68
C ASP A 109 0.32 -9.19 -5.92
N LEU A 110 0.95 -8.07 -6.21
CA LEU A 110 0.54 -7.12 -7.23
C LEU A 110 0.48 -7.74 -8.63
N GLU A 111 1.50 -8.49 -9.02
CA GLU A 111 1.64 -8.98 -10.40
C GLU A 111 0.75 -10.18 -10.68
N ALA A 112 0.62 -11.08 -9.70
CA ALA A 112 -0.23 -12.26 -9.85
C ALA A 112 -1.70 -11.98 -9.54
N GLY A 113 -2.02 -10.81 -8.99
CA GLY A 113 -3.41 -10.43 -8.69
C GLY A 113 -4.04 -11.29 -7.59
N ARG A 114 -3.29 -11.60 -6.54
CA ARG A 114 -3.73 -12.45 -5.43
C ARG A 114 -3.33 -11.87 -4.08
N ILE A 115 -3.92 -12.40 -3.02
CA ILE A 115 -3.55 -12.06 -1.65
C ILE A 115 -3.25 -13.36 -0.91
N PHE A 116 -2.05 -13.47 -0.34
CA PHE A 116 -1.68 -14.58 0.52
C PHE A 116 -2.16 -14.34 1.95
N ILE A 117 -2.60 -15.41 2.63
CA ILE A 117 -2.86 -15.41 4.07
C ILE A 117 -1.80 -16.28 4.73
N ILE A 118 -0.96 -15.65 5.54
CA ILE A 118 0.20 -16.24 6.19
C ILE A 118 -0.04 -16.23 7.70
N SER A 119 0.19 -17.36 8.37
CA SER A 119 0.14 -17.41 9.84
C SER A 119 1.30 -16.63 10.48
N PRO A 120 1.21 -16.23 11.75
CA PRO A 120 2.32 -15.62 12.48
C PRO A 120 3.60 -16.46 12.48
N GLU A 121 3.46 -17.79 12.35
CA GLU A 121 4.55 -18.77 12.33
C GLU A 121 5.17 -18.92 10.93
N GLY A 122 4.61 -18.27 9.89
CA GLY A 122 5.12 -18.30 8.52
C GLY A 122 4.57 -19.43 7.65
N GLU A 123 3.40 -19.96 7.98
CA GLU A 123 2.71 -20.94 7.13
C GLU A 123 1.72 -20.20 6.18
N CYS A 124 1.81 -20.48 4.89
CA CYS A 124 0.78 -20.04 3.96
C CYS A 124 -0.48 -20.87 4.15
N LYS A 125 -1.51 -20.28 4.75
CA LYS A 125 -2.80 -20.92 4.98
C LYS A 125 -3.60 -21.08 3.70
N ARG A 126 -3.58 -20.04 2.86
CA ARG A 126 -4.27 -20.03 1.57
C ARG A 126 -3.96 -18.75 0.76
N GLU A 127 -4.44 -18.77 -0.47
CA GLU A 127 -4.48 -17.62 -1.37
C GLU A 127 -5.94 -17.18 -1.57
N ILE A 128 -6.20 -15.88 -1.55
CA ILE A 128 -7.43 -15.30 -2.05
C ILE A 128 -7.22 -15.02 -3.52
N LEU A 129 -7.93 -15.77 -4.37
CA LEU A 129 -8.00 -15.56 -5.80
C LEU A 129 -9.28 -14.79 -6.12
N GLN A 130 -9.21 -13.90 -7.07
CA GLN A 130 -10.33 -13.05 -7.42
C GLN A 130 -11.49 -13.83 -8.02
N PRO A 131 -12.75 -13.54 -7.62
CA PRO A 131 -13.91 -14.25 -8.12
C PRO A 131 -14.41 -13.77 -9.48
N HIS A 132 -13.83 -12.72 -10.08
CA HIS A 132 -14.40 -12.07 -11.25
C HIS A 132 -13.69 -12.39 -12.56
N PHE A 133 -14.37 -13.09 -13.47
CA PHE A 133 -13.90 -13.36 -14.82
C PHE A 133 -13.70 -12.12 -15.72
N PHE A 134 -14.16 -10.93 -15.28
CA PHE A 134 -14.20 -9.73 -16.11
C PHE A 134 -13.29 -8.59 -15.62
N HIS A 135 -12.74 -8.69 -14.42
CA HIS A 135 -11.82 -7.69 -13.88
C HIS A 135 -10.76 -8.35 -13.04
N HIS A 136 -9.53 -8.18 -13.46
CA HIS A 136 -8.37 -8.66 -12.72
C HIS A 136 -7.88 -7.54 -11.79
N ILE A 137 -8.00 -7.74 -10.48
CA ILE A 137 -7.51 -6.79 -9.48
C ILE A 137 -5.99 -6.96 -9.35
N HIS A 138 -5.26 -5.87 -9.32
CA HIS A 138 -3.84 -5.82 -8.97
C HIS A 138 -3.69 -5.21 -7.57
N PRO A 139 -3.80 -6.04 -6.51
CA PRO A 139 -3.82 -5.53 -5.14
C PRO A 139 -2.48 -4.90 -4.79
N ASN A 140 -2.52 -3.67 -4.28
CA ASN A 140 -1.31 -2.97 -3.86
C ASN A 140 -1.28 -2.82 -2.34
N ASP A 141 -2.18 -2.06 -1.74
CA ASP A 141 -2.21 -1.85 -0.30
C ASP A 141 -3.49 -2.41 0.32
N LEU A 142 -3.42 -2.74 1.61
CA LEU A 142 -4.45 -3.47 2.34
C LEU A 142 -4.69 -2.82 3.71
N ASP A 143 -5.95 -2.81 4.16
CA ASP A 143 -6.30 -2.48 5.55
C ASP A 143 -7.57 -3.20 5.99
N PHE A 144 -7.73 -3.43 7.29
CA PHE A 144 -8.87 -4.11 7.88
C PHE A 144 -9.77 -3.15 8.64
N ASP A 145 -11.09 -3.33 8.53
CA ASP A 145 -12.00 -2.77 9.50
C ASP A 145 -12.05 -3.63 10.79
N LYS A 146 -12.76 -3.10 11.81
CA LYS A 146 -12.93 -3.78 13.11
C LYS A 146 -13.63 -5.14 13.02
N ASP A 147 -14.44 -5.36 11.98
CA ASP A 147 -15.19 -6.58 11.76
C ASP A 147 -14.36 -7.61 10.95
N GLY A 148 -13.18 -7.22 10.48
CA GLY A 148 -12.23 -8.04 9.74
C GLY A 148 -12.44 -8.03 8.23
N ASN A 149 -13.29 -7.13 7.71
CA ASN A 149 -13.40 -6.96 6.26
C ASN A 149 -12.15 -6.27 5.72
N LEU A 150 -11.68 -6.74 4.58
CA LEU A 150 -10.43 -6.29 3.97
C LEU A 150 -10.70 -5.24 2.89
N TYR A 151 -10.11 -4.06 3.03
CA TYR A 151 -10.08 -3.04 1.99
C TYR A 151 -8.81 -3.18 1.17
N ILE A 152 -8.92 -3.01 -0.14
CA ILE A 152 -7.89 -3.34 -1.12
C ILE A 152 -7.83 -2.22 -2.16
N SER A 153 -6.66 -1.65 -2.37
CA SER A 153 -6.43 -0.78 -3.53
C SER A 153 -6.06 -1.62 -4.75
N ASP A 154 -6.71 -1.32 -5.88
CA ASP A 154 -6.50 -1.98 -7.17
C ASP A 154 -5.64 -1.08 -8.06
N PHE A 155 -4.34 -1.33 -8.08
CA PHE A 155 -3.33 -0.50 -8.71
C PHE A 155 -3.29 -0.66 -10.23
N VAL A 156 -4.39 -0.29 -10.88
CA VAL A 156 -4.52 -0.28 -12.34
C VAL A 156 -4.85 1.11 -12.87
N GLY A 157 -4.81 1.25 -14.17
CA GLY A 157 -5.04 2.49 -14.87
C GLY A 157 -3.76 3.11 -15.40
N ASP A 158 -3.90 4.02 -16.37
CA ASP A 158 -2.82 4.79 -16.95
C ASP A 158 -3.35 6.15 -17.42
N PHE A 159 -2.51 7.00 -18.02
CA PHE A 159 -2.98 8.29 -18.52
C PHE A 159 -4.15 8.12 -19.49
N GLY A 160 -5.31 8.65 -19.10
CA GLY A 160 -6.57 8.48 -19.84
C GLY A 160 -7.34 7.19 -19.52
N ASP A 161 -6.85 6.37 -18.58
CA ASP A 161 -7.53 5.15 -18.10
C ASP A 161 -7.68 5.21 -16.57
N ASP A 162 -8.90 5.42 -16.10
CA ASP A 162 -9.28 5.48 -14.70
C ASP A 162 -9.94 4.17 -14.21
N SER A 163 -9.44 3.03 -14.68
CA SER A 163 -9.98 1.70 -14.33
C SER A 163 -9.73 1.27 -12.88
N GLY A 164 -8.83 1.93 -12.17
CA GLY A 164 -8.50 1.64 -10.77
C GLY A 164 -9.68 1.81 -9.82
N ALA A 165 -9.64 1.09 -8.70
CA ALA A 165 -10.72 1.06 -7.74
C ALA A 165 -10.22 0.76 -6.31
N ILE A 166 -11.07 1.06 -5.34
CA ILE A 166 -10.98 0.50 -3.99
C ILE A 166 -12.06 -0.57 -3.85
N TRP A 167 -11.64 -1.73 -3.40
CA TRP A 167 -12.51 -2.88 -3.15
C TRP A 167 -12.59 -3.20 -1.67
N ARG A 168 -13.65 -3.86 -1.25
CA ARG A 168 -13.81 -4.47 0.05
C ARG A 168 -14.16 -5.94 -0.12
N ALA A 169 -13.43 -6.83 0.53
CA ALA A 169 -13.73 -8.26 0.62
C ALA A 169 -14.32 -8.58 1.99
N ASP A 170 -15.47 -9.27 2.02
CA ASP A 170 -16.21 -9.54 3.25
C ASP A 170 -15.60 -10.71 4.03
N ALA A 171 -15.32 -10.49 5.32
CA ALA A 171 -14.83 -11.52 6.22
C ALA A 171 -15.82 -12.68 6.40
N GLU A 172 -17.13 -12.38 6.51
CA GLU A 172 -18.19 -13.39 6.67
C GLU A 172 -18.30 -14.38 5.50
N SER A 173 -17.86 -13.96 4.32
CA SER A 173 -17.80 -14.80 3.12
C SER A 173 -16.45 -15.50 2.95
N ASP A 174 -15.60 -15.41 3.96
CA ASP A 174 -14.21 -15.87 3.88
C ASP A 174 -13.47 -15.23 2.69
N TYR A 175 -13.68 -13.92 2.49
CA TYR A 175 -13.09 -13.07 1.45
C TYR A 175 -13.39 -13.53 0.00
N THR A 176 -14.53 -14.18 -0.22
CA THR A 176 -14.97 -14.57 -1.58
C THR A 176 -15.94 -13.57 -2.20
N ARG A 177 -16.53 -12.69 -1.38
CA ARG A 177 -17.44 -11.63 -1.85
C ARG A 177 -16.74 -10.29 -1.84
N PHE A 178 -16.65 -9.69 -3.02
CA PHE A 178 -16.01 -8.39 -3.22
C PHE A 178 -17.04 -7.31 -3.57
N HIS A 179 -16.87 -6.12 -3.00
CA HIS A 179 -17.68 -4.94 -3.27
C HIS A 179 -16.76 -3.79 -3.71
N LYS A 180 -17.13 -3.13 -4.81
CA LYS A 180 -16.45 -1.92 -5.23
C LYS A 180 -16.90 -0.74 -4.37
N ILE A 181 -16.00 -0.15 -3.60
CA ILE A 181 -16.26 1.00 -2.72
C ILE A 181 -16.18 2.31 -3.50
N LEU A 182 -15.14 2.46 -4.31
CA LEU A 182 -14.91 3.61 -5.18
C LEU A 182 -14.22 3.13 -6.46
N GLY A 183 -14.65 3.61 -7.61
CA GLY A 183 -14.00 3.38 -8.91
C GLY A 183 -13.56 4.70 -9.54
N ASN A 184 -13.15 4.61 -10.81
CA ASN A 184 -12.67 5.74 -11.60
C ASN A 184 -11.44 6.40 -10.98
N LEU A 185 -10.52 5.57 -10.47
CA LEU A 185 -9.26 6.00 -9.91
C LEU A 185 -8.11 5.67 -10.87
N TYR A 186 -7.06 6.47 -10.78
CA TYR A 186 -5.85 6.29 -11.56
C TYR A 186 -4.71 5.80 -10.67
N ARG A 187 -4.44 4.50 -10.70
CA ARG A 187 -3.46 3.82 -9.84
C ARG A 187 -3.65 4.15 -8.35
N PRO A 188 -4.79 3.80 -7.75
CA PRO A 188 -4.94 3.92 -6.30
C PRO A 188 -3.89 3.02 -5.63
N ASN A 189 -3.16 3.60 -4.66
CA ASN A 189 -2.03 2.92 -4.03
C ASN A 189 -2.30 2.71 -2.53
N GLY A 190 -1.98 3.67 -1.67
CA GLY A 190 -2.25 3.56 -0.25
C GLY A 190 -3.73 3.42 0.08
N VAL A 191 -4.05 2.59 1.07
CA VAL A 191 -5.39 2.47 1.67
C VAL A 191 -5.28 2.40 3.19
N GLY A 192 -6.14 3.13 3.91
CA GLY A 192 -6.14 3.14 5.37
C GLY A 192 -7.45 3.62 5.93
N LEU A 193 -7.90 3.00 7.03
CA LEU A 193 -9.12 3.37 7.74
C LEU A 193 -8.83 4.31 8.91
N SER A 194 -9.74 5.25 9.16
CA SER A 194 -9.76 6.00 10.41
C SER A 194 -9.94 5.04 11.60
N PRO A 195 -9.45 5.38 12.81
CA PRO A 195 -9.63 4.54 14.00
C PRO A 195 -11.10 4.24 14.33
N ALA A 196 -12.01 5.13 13.94
CA ALA A 196 -13.45 4.94 14.11
C ALA A 196 -14.08 4.05 13.01
N GLY A 197 -13.36 3.77 11.93
CA GLY A 197 -13.87 3.02 10.78
C GLY A 197 -14.90 3.77 9.94
N ASP A 198 -15.06 5.08 10.13
CA ASP A 198 -16.06 5.92 9.45
C ASP A 198 -15.50 6.67 8.23
N VAL A 199 -14.17 6.61 8.04
CA VAL A 199 -13.45 7.23 6.93
C VAL A 199 -12.44 6.24 6.37
N LEU A 200 -12.43 6.10 5.07
CA LEU A 200 -11.39 5.43 4.30
C LEU A 200 -10.56 6.49 3.57
N TRP A 201 -9.26 6.37 3.70
CA TRP A 201 -8.28 7.18 3.00
C TRP A 201 -7.63 6.36 1.90
N THR A 202 -7.38 6.99 0.77
CA THR A 202 -6.59 6.38 -0.32
C THR A 202 -5.75 7.43 -1.02
N SER A 203 -4.58 7.00 -1.49
CA SER A 203 -3.76 7.80 -2.40
C SER A 203 -4.00 7.37 -3.84
N GLU A 204 -3.87 8.30 -4.76
CA GLU A 204 -3.95 8.09 -6.21
C GLU A 204 -2.62 8.50 -6.83
N SER A 205 -1.77 7.51 -7.15
CA SER A 205 -0.42 7.77 -7.69
C SER A 205 -0.45 8.47 -9.04
N GLY A 206 -1.45 8.17 -9.87
CA GLY A 206 -1.57 8.76 -11.20
C GLY A 206 -1.91 10.25 -11.20
N LYS A 207 -2.60 10.72 -10.17
CA LYS A 207 -3.00 12.13 -10.03
C LYS A 207 -2.30 12.84 -8.87
N ASN A 208 -1.52 12.14 -8.05
CA ASN A 208 -0.89 12.67 -6.83
C ASN A 208 -1.91 13.29 -5.88
N THR A 209 -2.99 12.57 -5.59
CA THR A 209 -4.04 13.01 -4.68
C THR A 209 -4.14 12.12 -3.46
N VAL A 210 -4.54 12.69 -2.34
CA VAL A 210 -5.07 11.95 -1.19
C VAL A 210 -6.57 12.18 -1.14
N ILE A 211 -7.32 11.09 -1.12
CA ILE A 211 -8.78 11.07 -1.18
C ILE A 211 -9.32 10.57 0.16
N GLN A 212 -10.34 11.27 0.66
CA GLN A 212 -11.14 10.86 1.80
C GLN A 212 -12.49 10.33 1.33
N ILE A 213 -12.92 9.18 1.85
CA ILE A 213 -14.20 8.52 1.55
C ILE A 213 -14.93 8.29 2.86
N LYS A 214 -16.09 8.92 3.07
CA LYS A 214 -16.91 8.67 4.27
C LYS A 214 -17.68 7.37 4.12
N LEU A 215 -17.55 6.51 5.13
CA LEU A 215 -18.21 5.21 5.19
C LEU A 215 -19.46 5.25 6.08
N ASP A 216 -20.43 4.40 5.76
CA ASP A 216 -21.55 4.09 6.63
C ASP A 216 -21.14 3.06 7.72
N PRO A 217 -22.01 2.76 8.70
CA PRO A 217 -21.70 1.77 9.75
C PRO A 217 -21.46 0.35 9.24
N GLN A 218 -21.85 0.03 8.02
CA GLN A 218 -21.62 -1.26 7.34
C GLN A 218 -20.31 -1.28 6.56
N GLY A 219 -19.55 -0.17 6.53
CA GLY A 219 -18.28 -0.05 5.82
C GLY A 219 -18.40 0.24 4.32
N PHE A 220 -19.57 0.70 3.86
CA PHE A 220 -19.76 1.12 2.47
C PHE A 220 -19.69 2.64 2.34
N LYS A 221 -19.26 3.09 1.15
CA LYS A 221 -19.29 4.52 0.82
C LYS A 221 -20.70 5.07 0.98
N LYS A 222 -20.86 6.13 1.75
CA LYS A 222 -22.16 6.83 1.88
C LYS A 222 -22.65 7.31 0.51
N PRO A 223 -23.93 7.18 0.21
CA PRO A 223 -24.49 7.49 -1.11
C PRO A 223 -24.66 9.00 -1.38
N PHE A 224 -23.99 9.86 -0.62
CA PHE A 224 -24.09 11.30 -0.76
C PHE A 224 -22.88 11.87 -1.52
N TRP A 225 -23.09 12.86 -2.39
CA TRP A 225 -22.04 13.39 -3.26
C TRP A 225 -20.85 14.01 -2.49
N ALA A 226 -21.08 14.63 -1.33
CA ALA A 226 -20.05 15.22 -0.50
C ALA A 226 -19.30 14.22 0.40
N CYS A 227 -19.49 12.92 0.17
CA CYS A 227 -18.84 11.87 0.98
C CYS A 227 -17.52 11.39 0.43
N THR A 228 -17.08 11.93 -0.70
CA THR A 228 -15.76 11.68 -1.29
C THR A 228 -15.13 13.02 -1.65
N SER A 229 -13.91 13.27 -1.20
CA SER A 229 -13.21 14.53 -1.41
C SER A 229 -11.73 14.31 -1.62
N VAL A 230 -11.14 15.05 -2.54
CA VAL A 230 -9.67 15.23 -2.58
C VAL A 230 -9.32 16.17 -1.44
N VAL A 231 -8.51 15.72 -0.50
CA VAL A 231 -8.10 16.50 0.66
C VAL A 231 -6.71 17.10 0.49
N TYR A 232 -5.90 16.49 -0.36
CA TYR A 232 -4.61 17.03 -0.72
C TYR A 232 -4.28 16.68 -2.18
N GLN A 233 -3.65 17.63 -2.88
CA GLN A 233 -3.16 17.50 -4.25
C GLN A 233 -1.69 17.89 -4.27
N GLY A 234 -0.83 16.93 -4.59
CA GLY A 234 0.61 17.16 -4.69
C GLY A 234 1.06 17.65 -6.06
N ALA A 235 2.35 17.96 -6.16
CA ALA A 235 2.97 18.36 -7.41
C ALA A 235 3.07 17.18 -8.41
N SER A 236 3.09 17.49 -9.71
CA SER A 236 3.02 16.49 -10.77
C SER A 236 4.19 15.50 -10.82
N TYR A 237 5.36 15.86 -10.29
CA TYR A 237 6.54 14.99 -10.22
C TYR A 237 6.57 14.09 -8.97
N GLU A 238 5.73 14.38 -7.98
CA GLU A 238 5.57 13.52 -6.80
C GLU A 238 4.75 12.29 -7.17
N LYS A 239 5.11 11.13 -6.69
CA LYS A 239 4.27 9.93 -6.81
C LYS A 239 3.84 9.53 -5.42
N TYR A 240 2.54 9.61 -5.18
CA TYR A 240 1.96 9.18 -3.92
C TYR A 240 1.86 7.67 -3.91
N ASP A 241 2.46 7.10 -2.90
CA ASP A 241 2.60 5.67 -2.69
C ASP A 241 1.71 5.21 -1.53
N SER A 242 2.10 4.21 -0.78
CA SER A 242 1.34 3.71 0.36
C SER A 242 1.06 4.81 1.40
N LEU A 243 0.00 4.64 2.17
CA LEU A 243 -0.32 5.48 3.32
C LEU A 243 -0.66 4.63 4.54
N ARG A 244 -0.54 5.23 5.71
CA ARG A 244 -1.00 4.64 6.98
C ARG A 244 -1.73 5.67 7.81
N VAL A 245 -2.65 5.21 8.64
CA VAL A 245 -3.40 6.05 9.57
C VAL A 245 -3.04 5.64 11.00
N ASP A 246 -2.67 6.62 11.84
CA ASP A 246 -2.37 6.35 13.24
C ASP A 246 -3.62 6.32 14.12
N SER A 247 -3.45 5.97 15.40
CA SER A 247 -4.53 5.90 16.38
C SER A 247 -5.17 7.25 16.72
N ALA A 248 -4.53 8.36 16.37
CA ALA A 248 -5.07 9.70 16.49
C ALA A 248 -5.86 10.13 15.24
N GLY A 249 -5.77 9.38 14.14
CA GLY A 249 -6.41 9.66 12.88
C GLY A 249 -5.57 10.51 11.92
N ASN A 250 -4.27 10.70 12.19
CA ASN A 250 -3.37 11.35 11.24
C ASN A 250 -3.01 10.39 10.11
N VAL A 251 -2.92 10.92 8.90
CA VAL A 251 -2.56 10.15 7.69
C VAL A 251 -1.10 10.40 7.34
N TYR A 252 -0.33 9.35 7.25
CA TYR A 252 1.07 9.35 6.83
C TYR A 252 1.15 8.92 5.38
N GLN A 253 1.43 9.84 4.48
CA GLN A 253 1.49 9.62 3.04
C GLN A 253 2.93 9.56 2.55
N ALA A 254 3.35 8.41 2.04
CA ALA A 254 4.65 8.29 1.38
C ALA A 254 4.66 9.02 0.03
N VAL A 255 5.70 9.83 -0.21
CA VAL A 255 5.90 10.56 -1.45
C VAL A 255 7.16 10.02 -2.12
N GLN A 256 6.98 9.06 -3.03
CA GLN A 256 8.04 8.24 -3.60
C GLN A 256 9.19 9.06 -4.21
N PHE A 257 8.89 9.93 -5.16
CA PHE A 257 9.93 10.74 -5.81
C PHE A 257 10.26 12.04 -5.07
N GLY A 258 9.50 12.37 -4.03
CA GLY A 258 9.80 13.50 -3.15
C GLY A 258 10.72 13.17 -1.99
N GLY A 259 11.02 11.88 -1.76
CA GLY A 259 11.89 11.42 -0.68
C GLY A 259 11.40 11.84 0.71
N ARG A 260 10.09 11.91 0.93
CA ARG A 260 9.47 12.36 2.18
C ARG A 260 8.18 11.64 2.51
N CYS A 261 7.72 11.80 3.73
CA CYS A 261 6.39 11.45 4.17
C CYS A 261 5.64 12.74 4.54
N LEU A 262 4.43 12.91 4.01
CA LEU A 262 3.53 13.97 4.43
C LEU A 262 2.65 13.48 5.57
N ILE A 263 2.45 14.32 6.58
CA ILE A 263 1.53 14.04 7.68
C ILE A 263 0.35 14.98 7.54
N LEU A 264 -0.82 14.41 7.25
CA LEU A 264 -2.08 15.14 7.18
C LEU A 264 -2.81 14.96 8.52
N ASN A 265 -2.96 16.05 9.24
CA ASN A 265 -3.69 16.05 10.50
C ASN A 265 -5.20 16.01 10.24
N LYS A 266 -5.93 15.37 11.16
CA LYS A 266 -7.37 15.30 11.14
C LYS A 266 -8.03 16.69 11.19
#